data_33fc70624637f7c86981f4a7280c1a9c
#
_entry.id   33fc70624637f7c86981f4a7280c1a9c
#
_cell.length_a   1.000
_cell.length_b   1.000
_cell.length_c   1.000
_cell.angle_alpha   90.00
_cell.angle_beta   90.00
_cell.angle_gamma   90.00
#
_symmetry.space_group_name_H-M   'P 1'
#
loop_
_entity.id
_entity.type
_entity.pdbx_description
1 polymer ?
#
loop_
_entity_poly.entity_id
_entity_poly.type
_entity_poly.pdbx_seq_one_letter_code
_entity_poly.pdbx_strand_id
1 'polypeptide(L)'
;VKIYKAFLVSLVVVLSGAVSAYGLSEAFKGNIYQTGKLKPTDSILRVKVGEISPDFTLSAISGERVTLSQYRGKKHVVISFVPAAWTPVCSDQWPGYAILQDLFDQHDAVLLGITVDNIPTLFAWTNQMGKLWFPVLSDFWPHGKVADTFGVLRSDGTAERAIIIIDKSGTIRYIDVNDINKRPFLESIVEELEKLKG
;
A
#
# COMPACT_ATOMS: atom_id res chain seq x y z
N VAL A 1 -6.13 60.14 42.94
CA VAL A 1 -6.53 59.35 41.77
C VAL A 1 -5.70 58.12 41.75
N LYS A 2 -6.26 56.92 42.18
CA LYS A 2 -5.60 55.65 42.16
C LYS A 2 -6.11 54.87 40.96
N ILE A 3 -5.21 54.58 40.02
CA ILE A 3 -5.48 53.76 38.82
C ILE A 3 -5.27 52.30 39.22
N TYR A 4 -6.34 51.51 39.26
CA TYR A 4 -6.26 50.03 39.37
C TYR A 4 -5.94 49.44 38.02
N LYS A 5 -4.74 48.84 37.88
CA LYS A 5 -4.40 47.98 36.75
C LYS A 5 -5.06 46.63 36.97
N ALA A 6 -6.09 46.33 36.18
CA ALA A 6 -6.65 44.99 36.11
C ALA A 6 -5.69 44.10 35.33
N PHE A 7 -5.14 43.06 35.99
CA PHE A 7 -4.41 41.97 35.35
C PHE A 7 -5.41 40.99 34.72
N LEU A 8 -5.51 41.05 33.43
CA LEU A 8 -6.19 40.02 32.65
C LEU A 8 -5.26 38.77 32.57
N VAL A 9 -5.54 37.79 33.41
CA VAL A 9 -4.91 36.46 33.26
C VAL A 9 -5.61 35.77 32.11
N SER A 10 -5.01 35.82 30.93
CA SER A 10 -5.42 34.99 29.81
C SER A 10 -5.09 33.53 30.14
N LEU A 11 -6.12 32.77 30.46
CA LEU A 11 -6.05 31.32 30.56
C LEU A 11 -5.86 30.74 29.14
N VAL A 12 -4.62 30.55 28.74
CA VAL A 12 -4.31 29.78 27.54
C VAL A 12 -4.61 28.30 27.85
N VAL A 13 -5.80 27.84 27.48
CA VAL A 13 -6.11 26.43 27.43
C VAL A 13 -5.29 25.87 26.25
N VAL A 14 -4.13 25.34 26.56
CA VAL A 14 -3.38 24.49 25.62
C VAL A 14 -4.19 23.20 25.49
N LEU A 15 -5.06 23.17 24.49
CA LEU A 15 -5.59 21.92 23.97
C LEU A 15 -4.39 21.17 23.40
N SER A 16 -3.75 20.36 24.24
CA SER A 16 -2.88 19.29 23.82
C SER A 16 -3.75 18.24 23.10
N GLY A 17 -4.15 18.56 21.88
CA GLY A 17 -4.58 17.55 20.93
C GLY A 17 -3.41 16.60 20.78
N ALA A 18 -3.46 15.46 21.46
CA ALA A 18 -2.58 14.35 21.20
C ALA A 18 -2.71 14.04 19.71
N VAL A 19 -1.74 14.49 18.93
CA VAL A 19 -1.49 13.94 17.60
C VAL A 19 -1.22 12.47 17.87
N SER A 20 -2.25 11.65 17.67
CA SER A 20 -2.12 10.21 17.74
C SER A 20 -1.08 9.86 16.68
N ALA A 21 0.16 9.69 17.10
CA ALA A 21 1.17 9.05 16.27
C ALA A 21 0.51 7.78 15.74
N TYR A 22 0.59 7.52 14.44
CA TYR A 22 -0.07 6.45 13.70
C TYR A 22 0.19 5.07 14.31
N GLY A 23 -0.32 4.84 15.50
CA GLY A 23 -0.36 3.54 16.17
C GLY A 23 -1.70 2.90 15.87
N LEU A 24 -1.68 1.71 15.29
CA LEU A 24 -2.86 0.87 15.15
C LEU A 24 -3.54 0.73 16.54
N SER A 25 -4.88 0.84 16.58
CA SER A 25 -5.62 0.69 17.84
C SER A 25 -5.39 -0.69 18.47
N GLU A 26 -5.49 -0.78 19.80
CA GLU A 26 -5.36 -2.08 20.49
C GLU A 26 -6.42 -3.08 20.00
N ALA A 27 -7.63 -2.62 19.70
CA ALA A 27 -8.68 -3.45 19.11
C ALA A 27 -8.25 -4.01 17.74
N PHE A 28 -7.58 -3.21 16.91
CA PHE A 28 -7.04 -3.68 15.64
C PHE A 28 -5.94 -4.72 15.83
N LYS A 29 -5.00 -4.46 16.74
CA LYS A 29 -3.91 -5.40 17.07
C LYS A 29 -4.45 -6.74 17.56
N GLY A 30 -5.53 -6.74 18.34
CA GLY A 30 -6.20 -7.95 18.82
C GLY A 30 -6.82 -8.80 17.72
N ASN A 31 -7.11 -8.21 16.55
CA ASN A 31 -7.70 -8.91 15.40
C ASN A 31 -6.65 -9.43 14.40
N ILE A 32 -5.36 -9.16 14.62
CA ILE A 32 -4.30 -9.62 13.74
C ILE A 32 -4.05 -11.11 13.92
N TYR A 33 -4.25 -11.87 12.83
CA TYR A 33 -3.97 -13.30 12.79
C TYR A 33 -2.46 -13.56 12.73
N GLN A 34 -1.92 -14.27 13.71
CA GLN A 34 -0.49 -14.57 13.79
C GLN A 34 -0.15 -15.77 12.90
N THR A 35 0.45 -15.51 11.75
CA THR A 35 0.81 -16.53 10.75
C THR A 35 2.00 -17.40 11.15
N GLY A 36 2.79 -16.99 12.16
CA GLY A 36 4.10 -17.58 12.41
C GLY A 36 5.11 -17.23 11.29
N LYS A 37 6.22 -17.97 11.27
CA LYS A 37 7.26 -17.79 10.25
C LYS A 37 6.91 -18.60 9.01
N LEU A 38 6.76 -17.90 7.88
CA LEU A 38 6.45 -18.49 6.58
C LEU A 38 7.72 -18.68 5.74
N LYS A 39 7.65 -19.54 4.69
CA LYS A 39 8.70 -19.65 3.68
C LYS A 39 8.92 -18.30 3.01
N PRO A 40 10.13 -17.75 2.96
CA PRO A 40 10.37 -16.37 2.50
C PRO A 40 9.76 -16.04 1.13
N THR A 41 9.97 -16.89 0.14
CA THR A 41 9.38 -16.78 -1.21
C THR A 41 8.91 -18.16 -1.65
N ASP A 42 7.79 -18.24 -2.39
CA ASP A 42 7.17 -19.51 -2.76
C ASP A 42 6.58 -19.52 -4.18
N SER A 43 6.97 -18.56 -5.00
CA SER A 43 6.51 -18.42 -6.38
C SER A 43 7.66 -18.26 -7.35
N ILE A 44 7.34 -18.25 -8.67
CA ILE A 44 8.30 -18.04 -9.74
C ILE A 44 7.77 -16.91 -10.63
N LEU A 45 8.54 -15.82 -10.73
CA LEU A 45 8.21 -14.68 -11.57
C LEU A 45 7.96 -15.10 -13.02
N ARG A 46 6.92 -14.51 -13.62
CA ARG A 46 6.55 -14.70 -15.03
C ARG A 46 6.73 -13.45 -15.87
N VAL A 47 7.18 -12.36 -15.26
CA VAL A 47 7.46 -11.07 -15.89
C VAL A 47 8.90 -10.65 -15.61
N LYS A 48 9.44 -9.75 -16.44
CA LYS A 48 10.83 -9.27 -16.31
C LYS A 48 10.89 -7.76 -16.46
N VAL A 49 11.91 -7.16 -15.87
CA VAL A 49 12.26 -5.75 -16.12
C VAL A 49 12.57 -5.56 -17.61
N GLY A 50 12.04 -4.51 -18.19
CA GLY A 50 12.13 -4.16 -19.61
C GLY A 50 10.97 -4.68 -20.47
N GLU A 51 10.13 -5.58 -19.97
CA GLU A 51 8.94 -6.07 -20.69
C GLU A 51 7.75 -5.13 -20.47
N ILE A 52 6.81 -5.14 -21.41
CA ILE A 52 5.50 -4.49 -21.22
C ILE A 52 4.72 -5.30 -20.19
N SER A 53 4.21 -4.60 -19.18
CA SER A 53 3.41 -5.23 -18.13
C SER A 53 2.14 -5.85 -18.70
N PRO A 54 1.77 -7.07 -18.24
CA PRO A 54 0.43 -7.61 -18.46
C PRO A 54 -0.62 -6.62 -17.97
N ASP A 55 -1.69 -6.45 -18.73
CA ASP A 55 -2.83 -5.61 -18.33
C ASP A 55 -3.79 -6.41 -17.45
N PHE A 56 -4.49 -5.71 -16.56
CA PHE A 56 -5.52 -6.30 -15.72
C PHE A 56 -6.61 -5.28 -15.38
N THR A 57 -7.76 -5.79 -14.96
CA THR A 57 -8.83 -4.98 -14.38
C THR A 57 -9.33 -5.63 -13.10
N LEU A 58 -9.21 -4.93 -11.98
CA LEU A 58 -9.66 -5.38 -10.67
C LEU A 58 -10.70 -4.43 -10.06
N SER A 59 -11.51 -4.94 -9.16
CA SER A 59 -12.45 -4.15 -8.37
C SER A 59 -11.74 -3.54 -7.15
N ALA A 60 -11.95 -2.26 -6.92
CA ALA A 60 -11.47 -1.55 -5.74
C ALA A 60 -12.50 -1.59 -4.60
N ILE A 61 -12.03 -1.40 -3.37
CA ILE A 61 -12.91 -1.25 -2.18
C ILE A 61 -13.84 -0.03 -2.27
N SER A 62 -13.53 0.94 -3.14
CA SER A 62 -14.39 2.09 -3.46
C SER A 62 -15.62 1.72 -4.31
N GLY A 63 -15.67 0.49 -4.85
CA GLY A 63 -16.67 0.05 -5.82
C GLY A 63 -16.30 0.33 -7.28
N GLU A 64 -15.22 1.04 -7.54
CA GLU A 64 -14.73 1.31 -8.89
C GLU A 64 -13.98 0.10 -9.47
N ARG A 65 -13.87 0.06 -10.79
CA ARG A 65 -12.99 -0.88 -11.49
C ARG A 65 -11.73 -0.14 -11.95
N VAL A 66 -10.58 -0.66 -11.58
CA VAL A 66 -9.28 -0.10 -11.93
C VAL A 66 -8.61 -1.00 -12.96
N THR A 67 -8.29 -0.42 -14.12
CA THR A 67 -7.55 -1.09 -15.19
C THR A 67 -6.14 -0.52 -15.24
N LEU A 68 -5.10 -1.37 -15.28
CA LEU A 68 -3.71 -0.91 -15.27
C LEU A 68 -3.44 0.04 -16.45
N SER A 69 -3.90 -0.31 -17.64
CA SER A 69 -3.67 0.51 -18.87
C SER A 69 -4.31 1.90 -18.84
N GLN A 70 -5.24 2.20 -17.92
CA GLN A 70 -5.80 3.55 -17.77
C GLN A 70 -4.76 4.61 -17.38
N TYR A 71 -3.65 4.18 -16.79
CA TYR A 71 -2.53 5.03 -16.37
C TYR A 71 -1.48 5.24 -17.46
N ARG A 72 -1.52 4.43 -18.55
CA ARG A 72 -0.54 4.53 -19.64
C ARG A 72 -0.54 5.92 -20.27
N GLY A 73 0.66 6.46 -20.47
CA GLY A 73 0.87 7.82 -20.97
C GLY A 73 0.61 8.92 -19.93
N LYS A 74 0.17 8.60 -18.73
CA LYS A 74 -0.24 9.57 -17.71
C LYS A 74 0.57 9.47 -16.42
N LYS A 75 0.66 8.27 -15.84
CA LYS A 75 1.28 8.05 -14.54
C LYS A 75 2.19 6.83 -14.54
N HIS A 76 3.24 6.88 -13.73
CA HIS A 76 3.94 5.69 -13.30
C HIS A 76 3.05 4.90 -12.35
N VAL A 77 3.18 3.58 -12.32
CA VAL A 77 2.38 2.72 -11.44
C VAL A 77 3.30 1.90 -10.56
N VAL A 78 3.09 1.97 -9.25
CA VAL A 78 3.70 1.08 -8.27
C VAL A 78 2.64 0.10 -7.82
N ILE A 79 2.83 -1.17 -8.11
CA ILE A 79 1.97 -2.24 -7.60
C ILE A 79 2.59 -2.78 -6.31
N SER A 80 1.82 -2.79 -5.22
CA SER A 80 2.17 -3.42 -3.96
C SER A 80 1.28 -4.63 -3.74
N PHE A 81 1.80 -5.82 -4.07
CA PHE A 81 1.17 -7.06 -3.65
C PHE A 81 1.46 -7.32 -2.17
N VAL A 82 0.43 -7.69 -1.42
CA VAL A 82 0.56 -8.18 -0.05
C VAL A 82 -0.17 -9.52 0.12
N PRO A 83 0.37 -10.42 0.94
CA PRO A 83 -0.15 -11.79 1.06
C PRO A 83 -1.61 -11.88 1.48
N ALA A 84 -1.98 -11.26 2.60
CA ALA A 84 -3.33 -11.38 3.14
C ALA A 84 -3.65 -10.24 4.11
N ALA A 85 -4.90 -9.79 4.09
CA ALA A 85 -5.46 -8.93 5.12
C ALA A 85 -5.33 -9.55 6.51
N TRP A 86 -5.34 -8.71 7.54
CA TRP A 86 -5.31 -9.11 8.96
C TRP A 86 -4.07 -9.90 9.39
N THR A 87 -2.95 -9.77 8.66
CA THR A 87 -1.66 -10.36 9.05
C THR A 87 -0.68 -9.28 9.51
N PRO A 88 0.31 -9.61 10.36
CA PRO A 88 1.14 -8.60 11.03
C PRO A 88 1.86 -7.65 10.08
N VAL A 89 2.65 -8.19 9.15
CA VAL A 89 3.49 -7.39 8.26
C VAL A 89 2.66 -6.61 7.24
N CYS A 90 1.54 -7.19 6.74
CA CYS A 90 0.64 -6.50 5.81
C CYS A 90 -0.06 -5.31 6.47
N SER A 91 -0.47 -5.48 7.75
CA SER A 91 -1.13 -4.44 8.54
C SER A 91 -0.21 -3.29 8.95
N ASP A 92 1.11 -3.47 8.86
CA ASP A 92 2.12 -2.43 9.07
C ASP A 92 2.59 -1.80 7.75
N GLN A 93 2.64 -2.58 6.67
CA GLN A 93 3.19 -2.14 5.38
C GLN A 93 2.38 -1.00 4.75
N TRP A 94 1.08 -1.17 4.57
CA TRP A 94 0.25 -0.18 3.88
C TRP A 94 0.05 1.12 4.64
N PRO A 95 -0.18 1.14 5.96
CA PRO A 95 -0.14 2.39 6.72
C PRO A 95 1.21 3.10 6.63
N GLY A 96 2.32 2.35 6.56
CA GLY A 96 3.66 2.90 6.37
C GLY A 96 3.83 3.70 5.08
N TYR A 97 2.99 3.48 4.06
CA TYR A 97 3.03 4.27 2.82
C TYR A 97 2.37 5.66 2.95
N ALA A 98 1.77 5.99 4.08
CA ALA A 98 1.13 7.30 4.27
C ALA A 98 2.09 8.47 4.04
N ILE A 99 3.37 8.30 4.39
CA ILE A 99 4.40 9.34 4.22
C ILE A 99 4.85 9.52 2.77
N LEU A 100 4.49 8.64 1.85
CA LEU A 100 4.93 8.66 0.46
C LEU A 100 3.97 9.41 -0.49
N GLN A 101 2.81 9.87 -0.02
CA GLN A 101 1.80 10.47 -0.89
C GLN A 101 2.36 11.63 -1.70
N ASP A 102 3.00 12.60 -1.06
CA ASP A 102 3.57 13.78 -1.74
C ASP A 102 4.66 13.39 -2.76
N LEU A 103 5.43 12.35 -2.46
CA LEU A 103 6.44 11.81 -3.38
C LEU A 103 5.78 11.25 -4.65
N PHE A 104 4.73 10.46 -4.50
CA PHE A 104 3.99 9.89 -5.63
C PHE A 104 3.38 10.99 -6.51
N ASP A 105 2.84 12.04 -5.90
CA ASP A 105 2.30 13.19 -6.62
C ASP A 105 3.39 13.95 -7.39
N GLN A 106 4.57 14.14 -6.79
CA GLN A 106 5.72 14.81 -7.42
C GLN A 106 6.30 14.01 -8.61
N HIS A 107 6.08 12.69 -8.64
CA HIS A 107 6.59 11.80 -9.70
C HIS A 107 5.52 11.37 -10.69
N ASP A 108 4.34 12.00 -10.71
CA ASP A 108 3.20 11.53 -11.52
C ASP A 108 2.98 10.02 -11.36
N ALA A 109 3.06 9.51 -10.14
CA ALA A 109 2.92 8.10 -9.84
C ALA A 109 1.60 7.78 -9.13
N VAL A 110 1.19 6.53 -9.18
CA VAL A 110 0.08 5.97 -8.41
C VAL A 110 0.53 4.67 -7.75
N LEU A 111 0.10 4.46 -6.51
CA LEU A 111 0.24 3.19 -5.82
C LEU A 111 -1.06 2.39 -5.97
N LEU A 112 -0.95 1.10 -6.29
CA LEU A 112 -2.05 0.15 -6.30
C LEU A 112 -1.76 -0.96 -5.29
N GLY A 113 -2.54 -1.04 -4.22
CA GLY A 113 -2.45 -2.13 -3.25
C GLY A 113 -3.29 -3.31 -3.74
N ILE A 114 -2.70 -4.49 -3.88
CA ILE A 114 -3.39 -5.70 -4.39
C ILE A 114 -3.22 -6.86 -3.42
N THR A 115 -4.31 -7.56 -3.14
CA THR A 115 -4.31 -8.84 -2.43
C THR A 115 -5.35 -9.77 -3.03
N VAL A 116 -5.26 -11.06 -2.72
CA VAL A 116 -6.24 -12.07 -3.14
C VAL A 116 -7.49 -12.11 -2.25
N ASP A 117 -7.59 -11.23 -1.27
CA ASP A 117 -8.77 -11.14 -0.39
C ASP A 117 -9.98 -10.54 -1.10
N ASN A 118 -11.18 -10.89 -0.64
CA ASN A 118 -12.43 -10.32 -1.16
C ASN A 118 -12.67 -8.88 -0.66
N ILE A 119 -13.52 -8.14 -1.37
CA ILE A 119 -13.83 -6.73 -1.08
C ILE A 119 -14.32 -6.49 0.37
N PRO A 120 -15.29 -7.26 0.93
CA PRO A 120 -15.72 -7.05 2.31
C PRO A 120 -14.59 -7.19 3.33
N THR A 121 -13.70 -8.17 3.15
CA THR A 121 -12.52 -8.36 4.01
C THR A 121 -11.57 -7.17 3.92
N LEU A 122 -11.26 -6.73 2.70
CA LEU A 122 -10.38 -5.57 2.48
C LEU A 122 -10.98 -4.28 3.04
N PHE A 123 -12.27 -4.05 2.83
CA PHE A 123 -12.97 -2.89 3.37
C PHE A 123 -12.89 -2.85 4.91
N ALA A 124 -13.21 -3.96 5.57
CA ALA A 124 -13.16 -4.06 7.02
C ALA A 124 -11.73 -3.85 7.55
N TRP A 125 -10.74 -4.44 6.89
CA TRP A 125 -9.34 -4.35 7.28
C TRP A 125 -8.77 -2.92 7.10
N THR A 126 -8.97 -2.31 5.93
CA THR A 126 -8.43 -0.98 5.64
C THR A 126 -9.08 0.12 6.48
N ASN A 127 -10.36 0.00 6.82
CA ASN A 127 -11.03 0.93 7.75
C ASN A 127 -10.40 0.96 9.14
N GLN A 128 -9.73 -0.11 9.56
CA GLN A 128 -9.02 -0.16 10.85
C GLN A 128 -7.63 0.49 10.80
N MET A 129 -7.06 0.65 9.60
CA MET A 129 -5.75 1.26 9.40
C MET A 129 -5.80 2.79 9.32
N GLY A 130 -6.98 3.38 9.21
CA GLY A 130 -7.18 4.76 8.82
C GLY A 130 -7.27 4.93 7.30
N LYS A 131 -7.39 6.17 6.84
CA LYS A 131 -7.57 6.45 5.42
C LYS A 131 -6.28 6.16 4.63
N LEU A 132 -6.34 5.19 3.72
CA LEU A 132 -5.31 4.99 2.69
C LEU A 132 -5.58 5.94 1.52
N TRP A 133 -4.53 6.56 0.99
CA TRP A 133 -4.61 7.55 -0.11
C TRP A 133 -4.62 6.90 -1.50
N PHE A 134 -4.38 5.60 -1.59
CA PHE A 134 -4.27 4.84 -2.83
C PHE A 134 -5.38 3.79 -2.97
N PRO A 135 -5.72 3.37 -4.20
CA PRO A 135 -6.67 2.29 -4.44
C PRO A 135 -6.23 0.95 -3.87
N VAL A 136 -7.15 0.28 -3.18
CA VAL A 136 -6.99 -1.10 -2.70
C VAL A 136 -7.86 -2.01 -3.54
N LEU A 137 -7.24 -2.99 -4.18
CA LEU A 137 -7.81 -3.83 -5.23
C LEU A 137 -7.86 -5.30 -4.78
N SER A 138 -8.93 -5.98 -5.18
CA SER A 138 -9.19 -7.37 -4.87
C SER A 138 -8.92 -8.26 -6.09
N ASP A 139 -7.95 -9.15 -5.97
CA ASP A 139 -7.65 -10.24 -6.93
C ASP A 139 -8.27 -11.57 -6.46
N PHE A 140 -9.50 -11.46 -5.87
CA PHE A 140 -10.19 -12.61 -5.28
C PHE A 140 -10.74 -13.58 -6.34
N TRP A 141 -11.28 -13.07 -7.46
CA TRP A 141 -11.88 -13.93 -8.46
C TRP A 141 -11.62 -13.48 -9.92
N PRO A 142 -11.19 -14.40 -10.80
CA PRO A 142 -10.69 -15.75 -10.52
C PRO A 142 -9.51 -15.69 -9.57
N HIS A 143 -9.46 -16.58 -8.59
CA HIS A 143 -8.57 -16.47 -7.43
C HIS A 143 -7.11 -16.24 -7.81
N GLY A 144 -6.55 -15.11 -7.39
CA GLY A 144 -5.16 -14.75 -7.61
C GLY A 144 -4.75 -14.65 -9.09
N LYS A 145 -5.71 -14.39 -9.99
CA LYS A 145 -5.42 -14.41 -11.45
C LYS A 145 -4.36 -13.38 -11.84
N VAL A 146 -4.38 -12.20 -11.26
CA VAL A 146 -3.38 -11.16 -11.53
C VAL A 146 -2.06 -11.54 -10.89
N ALA A 147 -2.06 -11.96 -9.62
CA ALA A 147 -0.85 -12.44 -8.94
C ALA A 147 -0.20 -13.61 -9.69
N ASP A 148 -1.00 -14.57 -10.21
CA ASP A 148 -0.50 -15.68 -11.04
C ASP A 148 0.10 -15.18 -12.36
N THR A 149 -0.55 -14.21 -13.02
CA THR A 149 -0.04 -13.64 -14.28
C THR A 149 1.33 -12.98 -14.11
N PHE A 150 1.57 -12.30 -13.00
CA PHE A 150 2.87 -11.75 -12.66
C PHE A 150 3.86 -12.79 -12.10
N GLY A 151 3.37 -13.98 -11.74
CA GLY A 151 4.18 -15.03 -11.12
C GLY A 151 4.51 -14.75 -9.66
N VAL A 152 3.58 -14.11 -8.96
CA VAL A 152 3.68 -13.80 -7.53
C VAL A 152 2.54 -14.44 -6.72
N LEU A 153 1.84 -15.41 -7.27
CA LEU A 153 0.89 -16.25 -6.53
C LEU A 153 1.64 -17.42 -5.89
N ARG A 154 1.50 -17.56 -4.57
CA ARG A 154 2.13 -18.62 -3.77
C ARG A 154 1.33 -19.91 -3.83
N SER A 155 1.95 -21.02 -3.44
CA SER A 155 1.31 -22.35 -3.42
C SER A 155 0.16 -22.45 -2.41
N ASP A 156 0.14 -21.59 -1.36
CA ASP A 156 -0.93 -21.51 -0.38
C ASP A 156 -2.12 -20.63 -0.84
N GLY A 157 -2.06 -20.10 -2.07
CA GLY A 157 -3.11 -19.26 -2.65
C GLY A 157 -3.06 -17.80 -2.23
N THR A 158 -2.09 -17.37 -1.43
CA THR A 158 -1.85 -15.96 -1.13
C THR A 158 -0.90 -15.33 -2.15
N ALA A 159 -0.81 -13.99 -2.20
CA ALA A 159 0.21 -13.33 -3.00
C ALA A 159 1.56 -13.30 -2.27
N GLU A 160 2.65 -13.18 -3.02
CA GLU A 160 3.94 -12.77 -2.47
C GLU A 160 3.85 -11.34 -1.96
N ARG A 161 4.83 -10.94 -1.16
CA ARG A 161 5.10 -9.55 -0.84
C ARG A 161 5.98 -8.96 -1.92
N ALA A 162 5.35 -8.39 -2.96
CA ALA A 162 6.07 -7.91 -4.13
C ALA A 162 5.77 -6.45 -4.44
N ILE A 163 6.82 -5.73 -4.88
CA ILE A 163 6.74 -4.38 -5.43
C ILE A 163 7.10 -4.46 -6.91
N ILE A 164 6.24 -3.93 -7.76
CA ILE A 164 6.49 -3.84 -9.20
C ILE A 164 6.27 -2.41 -9.63
N ILE A 165 7.27 -1.79 -10.26
CA ILE A 165 7.17 -0.42 -10.76
C ILE A 165 7.13 -0.44 -12.28
N ILE A 166 6.12 0.23 -12.82
CA ILE A 166 5.82 0.30 -14.25
C ILE A 166 5.84 1.78 -14.65
N ASP A 167 6.55 2.09 -15.71
CA ASP A 167 6.61 3.47 -16.20
C ASP A 167 5.36 3.88 -17.01
N LYS A 168 5.30 5.15 -17.39
CA LYS A 168 4.20 5.71 -18.19
C LYS A 168 4.01 5.01 -19.54
N SER A 169 5.06 4.36 -20.10
CA SER A 169 4.94 3.57 -21.33
C SER A 169 4.26 2.22 -21.11
N GLY A 170 4.13 1.79 -19.85
CA GLY A 170 3.64 0.47 -19.47
C GLY A 170 4.77 -0.56 -19.35
N THR A 171 6.04 -0.12 -19.38
CA THR A 171 7.20 -1.01 -19.24
C THR A 171 7.54 -1.21 -17.78
N ILE A 172 7.79 -2.45 -17.39
CA ILE A 172 8.26 -2.81 -16.03
C ILE A 172 9.69 -2.30 -15.85
N ARG A 173 9.92 -1.47 -14.83
CA ARG A 173 11.22 -0.89 -14.52
C ARG A 173 11.88 -1.47 -13.29
N TYR A 174 11.07 -2.02 -12.38
CA TYR A 174 11.57 -2.61 -11.15
C TYR A 174 10.67 -3.76 -10.70
N ILE A 175 11.27 -4.80 -10.16
CA ILE A 175 10.59 -5.93 -9.51
C ILE A 175 11.38 -6.29 -8.26
N ASP A 176 10.70 -6.34 -7.13
CA ASP A 176 11.24 -6.82 -5.86
C ASP A 176 10.24 -7.77 -5.20
N VAL A 177 10.64 -9.04 -5.03
CA VAL A 177 9.87 -10.06 -4.30
C VAL A 177 10.54 -10.28 -2.96
N ASN A 178 9.95 -9.68 -1.94
CA ASN A 178 10.51 -9.64 -0.60
C ASN A 178 10.22 -10.91 0.19
N ASP A 179 11.06 -11.16 1.21
CA ASP A 179 10.73 -12.13 2.26
C ASP A 179 9.37 -11.76 2.87
N ILE A 180 8.40 -12.70 2.76
CA ILE A 180 7.03 -12.49 3.24
C ILE A 180 6.97 -12.06 4.72
N ASN A 181 7.97 -12.43 5.51
CA ASN A 181 8.06 -12.13 6.94
C ASN A 181 8.60 -10.71 7.23
N LYS A 182 8.98 -9.94 6.21
CA LYS A 182 9.59 -8.62 6.35
C LYS A 182 8.88 -7.58 5.49
N ARG A 183 8.81 -6.35 5.98
CA ARG A 183 8.33 -5.22 5.19
C ARG A 183 9.37 -4.83 4.14
N PRO A 184 8.97 -4.50 2.89
CA PRO A 184 9.87 -3.87 1.91
C PRO A 184 10.42 -2.56 2.43
N PHE A 185 11.62 -2.20 2.01
CA PHE A 185 12.21 -0.90 2.29
C PHE A 185 11.50 0.18 1.46
N LEU A 186 11.05 1.26 2.12
CA LEU A 186 10.39 2.37 1.42
C LEU A 186 11.36 3.13 0.52
N GLU A 187 12.61 3.19 0.94
CA GLU A 187 13.71 3.84 0.21
C GLU A 187 13.86 3.28 -1.19
N SER A 188 13.68 1.97 -1.38
CA SER A 188 13.75 1.34 -2.72
C SER A 188 12.68 1.88 -3.67
N ILE A 189 11.46 2.13 -3.19
CA ILE A 189 10.39 2.73 -4.00
C ILE A 189 10.76 4.16 -4.39
N VAL A 190 11.29 4.94 -3.43
CA VAL A 190 11.72 6.33 -3.64
C VAL A 190 12.80 6.39 -4.71
N GLU A 191 13.89 5.63 -4.54
CA GLU A 191 15.02 5.58 -5.46
C GLU A 191 14.61 5.18 -6.88
N GLU A 192 13.72 4.20 -7.01
CA GLU A 192 13.27 3.76 -8.33
C GLU A 192 12.35 4.77 -9.01
N LEU A 193 11.49 5.46 -8.27
CA LEU A 193 10.68 6.55 -8.82
C LEU A 193 11.55 7.75 -9.24
N GLU A 194 12.62 8.06 -8.48
CA GLU A 194 13.55 9.12 -8.86
C GLU A 194 14.28 8.84 -10.17
N LYS A 195 14.63 7.58 -10.47
CA LYS A 195 15.24 7.17 -11.75
C LYS A 195 14.31 7.34 -12.93
N LEU A 196 12.99 7.44 -12.71
CA LEU A 196 11.98 7.62 -13.75
C LEU A 196 11.68 9.10 -14.06
N LYS A 197 12.33 10.05 -13.35
CA LYS A 197 12.33 11.45 -13.71
C LYS A 197 13.12 11.62 -15.00
N GLY A 198 12.45 11.71 -16.12
CA GLY A 198 13.01 11.97 -17.45
C GLY A 198 12.17 12.95 -18.19
#